data_f78683d80e5146882b3a191921fdcca5
#
_entry.id   f78683d80e5146882b3a191921fdcca5
#
_cell.length_a   1.000
_cell.length_b   1.000
_cell.length_c   1.000
_cell.angle_alpha   90.00
_cell.angle_beta   90.00
_cell.angle_gamma   90.00
#
_symmetry.space_group_name_H-M   'P 1'
#
loop_
_entity.id
_entity.type
_entity.pdbx_description
1 polymer ?
#
loop_
_entity_poly.entity_id
_entity_poly.type
_entity_poly.pdbx_seq_one_letter_code
_entity_poly.pdbx_strand_id
1 'polypeptide(L)'
;MVDDFILKTKNLTKSFYGFTAVNSVNLNVKRGSIHALIGPNGAGKTTCFNLLTKFITPTAGQIIYKGQDITHKSSAEIARIGMVRSFQISAVFPHLSVLENVRLALQQRTGTSMHFWKSENTLNHLNDEAMTYIEQVGLENYAKDTAVSLPYGRKRALEIATTLGMSPDLMLLD
;
A
#
# COMPACT_ATOMS: atom_id res chain seq x y z
N MET A 1 24.06 14.45 -4.94
CA MET A 1 23.70 13.88 -3.63
C MET A 1 22.34 13.21 -3.80
N VAL A 2 22.26 11.92 -3.53
CA VAL A 2 20.94 11.23 -3.52
C VAL A 2 20.18 11.76 -2.32
N ASP A 3 18.98 12.28 -2.53
CA ASP A 3 18.10 12.76 -1.45
C ASP A 3 17.77 11.57 -0.52
N ASP A 4 18.15 11.68 0.75
CA ASP A 4 17.94 10.64 1.77
C ASP A 4 16.44 10.39 2.08
N PHE A 5 15.60 11.30 1.60
CA PHE A 5 14.15 11.22 1.84
C PHE A 5 13.41 10.55 0.68
N ILE A 6 12.58 9.56 1.01
CA ILE A 6 11.72 8.89 0.03
C ILE A 6 10.46 9.69 -0.27
N LEU A 7 9.93 10.37 0.75
CA LEU A 7 8.71 11.20 0.65
C LEU A 7 8.92 12.53 1.35
N LYS A 8 8.53 13.61 0.70
CA LYS A 8 8.46 14.95 1.28
C LYS A 8 7.13 15.60 0.95
N THR A 9 6.63 16.43 1.86
CA THR A 9 5.55 17.37 1.54
C THR A 9 6.00 18.78 1.84
N LYS A 10 5.51 19.76 1.06
CA LYS A 10 5.75 21.17 1.27
C LYS A 10 4.42 21.89 1.38
N ASN A 11 4.13 22.44 2.57
CA ASN A 11 2.91 23.19 2.87
C ASN A 11 1.63 22.50 2.43
N LEU A 12 1.59 21.14 2.58
CA LEU A 12 0.47 20.33 2.14
C LEU A 12 -0.80 20.75 2.88
N THR A 13 -1.82 21.17 2.14
CA THR A 13 -3.04 21.74 2.70
C THR A 13 -4.26 21.13 2.03
N LYS A 14 -5.29 20.82 2.84
CA LYS A 14 -6.61 20.40 2.35
C LYS A 14 -7.72 21.09 3.14
N SER A 15 -8.54 21.84 2.42
CA SER A 15 -9.75 22.47 2.93
C SER A 15 -10.99 21.85 2.27
N PHE A 16 -12.06 21.68 3.05
CA PHE A 16 -13.37 21.22 2.63
C PHE A 16 -14.40 22.24 3.08
N TYR A 17 -15.10 22.90 2.14
CA TYR A 17 -16.22 23.82 2.46
C TYR A 17 -15.96 24.74 3.65
N GLY A 18 -14.79 25.37 3.71
CA GLY A 18 -14.39 26.31 4.78
C GLY A 18 -13.74 25.68 6.00
N PHE A 19 -13.70 24.34 6.11
CA PHE A 19 -12.95 23.64 7.15
C PHE A 19 -11.59 23.14 6.60
N THR A 20 -10.49 23.48 7.27
CA THR A 20 -9.15 23.02 6.90
C THR A 20 -8.78 21.79 7.71
N ALA A 21 -8.82 20.63 7.07
CA ALA A 21 -8.52 19.34 7.68
C ALA A 21 -7.02 19.03 7.79
N VAL A 22 -6.22 19.54 6.84
CA VAL A 22 -4.75 19.46 6.83
C VAL A 22 -4.24 20.84 6.50
N ASN A 23 -3.39 21.42 7.35
CA ASN A 23 -2.93 22.80 7.23
C ASN A 23 -1.40 22.87 7.18
N SER A 24 -0.87 23.21 6.01
CA SER A 24 0.57 23.48 5.76
C SER A 24 1.52 22.39 6.30
N VAL A 25 1.15 21.12 6.14
CA VAL A 25 1.92 20.00 6.68
C VAL A 25 3.18 19.77 5.87
N ASN A 26 4.32 19.74 6.57
CA ASN A 26 5.64 19.44 6.02
C ASN A 26 6.13 18.10 6.60
N LEU A 27 6.19 17.06 5.79
CA LEU A 27 6.72 15.75 6.13
C LEU A 27 8.06 15.52 5.43
N ASN A 28 8.95 14.82 6.12
CA ASN A 28 10.22 14.36 5.56
C ASN A 28 10.43 12.91 6.03
N VAL A 29 10.09 11.96 5.19
CA VAL A 29 10.21 10.51 5.49
C VAL A 29 11.50 9.99 4.87
N LYS A 30 12.42 9.51 5.71
CA LYS A 30 13.69 8.94 5.26
C LYS A 30 13.49 7.55 4.65
N ARG A 31 14.35 7.19 3.73
CA ARG A 31 14.43 5.81 3.20
C ARG A 31 14.75 4.82 4.32
N GLY A 32 14.10 3.65 4.29
CA GLY A 32 14.35 2.57 5.26
C GLY A 32 13.95 2.92 6.70
N SER A 33 13.14 3.98 6.92
CA SER A 33 12.66 4.36 8.25
C SER A 33 11.19 4.02 8.45
N ILE A 34 10.79 3.85 9.71
CA ILE A 34 9.40 3.83 10.13
C ILE A 34 9.05 5.25 10.62
N HIS A 35 8.02 5.84 10.01
CA HIS A 35 7.54 7.16 10.36
C HIS A 35 6.10 7.10 10.85
N ALA A 36 5.85 7.48 12.11
CA ALA A 36 4.52 7.46 12.69
C ALA A 36 3.82 8.82 12.57
N LEU A 37 2.56 8.81 12.14
CA LEU A 37 1.67 9.96 12.14
C LEU A 37 0.74 9.85 13.34
N ILE A 38 0.99 10.63 14.39
CA ILE A 38 0.30 10.54 15.67
C ILE A 38 -0.62 11.76 15.86
N GLY A 39 -1.79 11.53 16.43
CA GLY A 39 -2.75 12.58 16.76
C GLY A 39 -4.11 12.02 17.17
N PRO A 40 -4.99 12.80 17.80
CA PRO A 40 -6.32 12.38 18.20
C PRO A 40 -7.21 12.03 17.00
N ASN A 41 -8.38 11.48 17.27
CA ASN A 41 -9.39 11.27 16.24
C ASN A 41 -9.86 12.63 15.70
N GLY A 42 -10.01 12.73 14.37
CA GLY A 42 -10.32 13.99 13.70
C GLY A 42 -9.13 14.91 13.41
N ALA A 43 -7.90 14.58 13.83
CA ALA A 43 -6.70 15.38 13.56
C ALA A 43 -6.24 15.41 12.10
N GLY A 44 -7.00 14.85 11.17
CA GLY A 44 -6.66 14.86 9.74
C GLY A 44 -5.70 13.76 9.28
N LYS A 45 -5.37 12.74 10.11
CA LYS A 45 -4.45 11.65 9.75
C LYS A 45 -4.89 10.94 8.47
N THR A 46 -6.11 10.41 8.45
CA THR A 46 -6.68 9.73 7.26
C THR A 46 -6.75 10.67 6.05
N THR A 47 -7.03 11.97 6.27
CA THR A 47 -7.00 12.97 5.19
C THR A 47 -5.58 13.12 4.64
N CYS A 48 -4.57 13.14 5.49
CA CYS A 48 -3.17 13.18 5.08
C CYS A 48 -2.80 11.93 4.26
N PHE A 49 -3.16 10.73 4.71
CA PHE A 49 -2.97 9.48 3.93
C PHE A 49 -3.67 9.54 2.58
N ASN A 50 -4.92 10.04 2.53
CA ASN A 50 -5.67 10.22 1.28
C ASN A 50 -5.00 11.20 0.31
N LEU A 51 -4.38 12.27 0.82
CA LEU A 51 -3.59 13.22 0.02
C LEU A 51 -2.34 12.55 -0.56
N LEU A 52 -1.57 11.85 0.27
CA LEU A 52 -0.33 11.18 -0.15
C LEU A 52 -0.60 10.12 -1.23
N THR A 53 -1.68 9.36 -1.09
CA THR A 53 -2.10 8.31 -2.04
C THR A 53 -2.96 8.82 -3.19
N LYS A 54 -3.20 10.14 -3.26
CA LYS A 54 -3.97 10.79 -4.32
C LYS A 54 -5.44 10.32 -4.44
N PHE A 55 -6.01 9.77 -3.36
CA PHE A 55 -7.47 9.57 -3.27
C PHE A 55 -8.22 10.89 -3.22
N ILE A 56 -7.59 11.94 -2.69
CA ILE A 56 -8.07 13.32 -2.75
C ILE A 56 -6.95 14.24 -3.23
N THR A 57 -7.33 15.31 -3.91
CA THR A 57 -6.39 16.33 -4.39
C THR A 57 -6.15 17.38 -3.32
N PRO A 58 -4.90 17.81 -3.05
CA PRO A 58 -4.62 18.91 -2.15
C PRO A 58 -5.22 20.22 -2.66
N THR A 59 -5.57 21.10 -1.74
CA THR A 59 -5.98 22.49 -2.04
C THR A 59 -4.76 23.36 -2.34
N ALA A 60 -3.63 23.09 -1.64
CA ALA A 60 -2.35 23.76 -1.84
C ALA A 60 -1.20 22.88 -1.37
N GLY A 61 0.02 23.25 -1.73
CA GLY A 61 1.25 22.55 -1.37
C GLY A 61 1.66 21.50 -2.39
N GLN A 62 2.74 20.79 -2.07
CA GLN A 62 3.36 19.81 -2.98
C GLN A 62 3.65 18.50 -2.27
N ILE A 63 3.62 17.41 -3.04
CA ILE A 63 4.02 16.06 -2.63
C ILE A 63 5.16 15.62 -3.53
N ILE A 64 6.32 15.33 -2.94
CA ILE A 64 7.53 14.91 -3.66
C ILE A 64 7.85 13.48 -3.22
N TYR A 65 7.89 12.55 -4.16
CA TYR A 65 8.19 11.15 -3.94
C TYR A 65 9.37 10.71 -4.81
N LYS A 66 10.40 10.12 -4.21
CA LYS A 66 11.65 9.75 -4.89
C LYS A 66 12.25 10.92 -5.70
N GLY A 67 12.15 12.15 -5.18
CA GLY A 67 12.63 13.35 -5.85
C GLY A 67 11.74 13.90 -6.98
N GLN A 68 10.63 13.26 -7.30
CA GLN A 68 9.68 13.69 -8.32
C GLN A 68 8.44 14.33 -7.68
N ASP A 69 7.98 15.44 -8.23
CA ASP A 69 6.69 16.02 -7.87
C ASP A 69 5.55 15.13 -8.38
N ILE A 70 4.75 14.63 -7.45
CA ILE A 70 3.61 13.74 -7.72
C ILE A 70 2.27 14.41 -7.41
N THR A 71 2.27 15.70 -7.15
CA THR A 71 1.10 16.45 -6.67
C THR A 71 -0.12 16.30 -7.58
N HIS A 72 0.10 16.14 -8.89
CA HIS A 72 -0.98 16.04 -9.89
C HIS A 72 -1.15 14.65 -10.50
N LYS A 73 -0.41 13.63 -10.01
CA LYS A 73 -0.57 12.26 -10.46
C LYS A 73 -1.85 11.63 -9.93
N SER A 74 -2.36 10.62 -10.63
CA SER A 74 -3.48 9.79 -10.20
C SER A 74 -3.04 8.74 -9.16
N SER A 75 -3.99 8.20 -8.38
CA SER A 75 -3.72 7.12 -7.41
C SER A 75 -3.15 5.87 -8.08
N ALA A 76 -3.59 5.55 -9.31
CA ALA A 76 -3.07 4.42 -10.08
C ALA A 76 -1.59 4.61 -10.47
N GLU A 77 -1.19 5.83 -10.85
CA GLU A 77 0.22 6.14 -11.12
C GLU A 77 1.08 6.06 -9.87
N ILE A 78 0.54 6.49 -8.72
CA ILE A 78 1.23 6.42 -7.43
C ILE A 78 1.52 4.96 -7.03
N ALA A 79 0.53 4.09 -7.18
CA ALA A 79 0.70 2.66 -6.91
C ALA A 79 1.78 2.04 -7.82
N ARG A 80 1.78 2.37 -9.12
CA ARG A 80 2.78 1.85 -10.08
C ARG A 80 4.21 2.30 -9.79
N ILE A 81 4.42 3.45 -9.18
CA ILE A 81 5.76 3.93 -8.80
C ILE A 81 6.20 3.44 -7.42
N GLY A 82 5.44 2.50 -6.80
CA GLY A 82 5.84 1.78 -5.60
C GLY A 82 5.38 2.40 -4.28
N MET A 83 4.40 3.30 -4.27
CA MET A 83 3.76 3.75 -3.04
C MET A 83 2.42 3.04 -2.87
N VAL A 84 2.31 2.17 -1.89
CA VAL A 84 1.12 1.35 -1.65
C VAL A 84 0.54 1.65 -0.27
N ARG A 85 -0.79 1.70 -0.19
CA ARG A 85 -1.52 1.83 1.07
C ARG A 85 -2.24 0.52 1.39
N SER A 86 -2.08 0.04 2.62
CA SER A 86 -2.97 -0.99 3.14
C SER A 86 -4.31 -0.35 3.50
N PHE A 87 -5.40 -0.90 3.00
CA PHE A 87 -6.74 -0.40 3.29
C PHE A 87 -7.26 -0.97 4.62
N GLN A 88 -8.13 -0.20 5.31
CA GLN A 88 -8.86 -0.66 6.50
C GLN A 88 -9.90 -1.76 6.17
N ILE A 89 -10.32 -1.87 4.91
CA ILE A 89 -11.20 -2.93 4.43
C ILE A 89 -10.33 -3.96 3.73
N SER A 90 -10.46 -5.23 4.12
CA SER A 90 -9.68 -6.35 3.61
C SER A 90 -9.63 -6.35 2.08
N ALA A 91 -8.51 -5.89 1.52
CA ALA A 91 -8.26 -5.89 0.07
C ALA A 91 -7.82 -7.29 -0.40
N VAL A 92 -8.41 -8.33 0.20
CA VAL A 92 -8.17 -9.73 -0.13
C VAL A 92 -9.37 -10.32 -0.85
N PHE A 93 -9.13 -11.27 -1.72
CA PHE A 93 -10.18 -12.05 -2.38
C PHE A 93 -10.68 -13.13 -1.41
N PRO A 94 -11.91 -12.99 -0.86
CA PRO A 94 -12.35 -13.80 0.27
C PRO A 94 -12.46 -15.29 -0.04
N HIS A 95 -12.76 -15.65 -1.29
CA HIS A 95 -12.95 -17.03 -1.74
C HIS A 95 -11.69 -17.70 -2.27
N LEU A 96 -10.59 -16.95 -2.39
CA LEU A 96 -9.28 -17.51 -2.72
C LEU A 96 -8.54 -17.91 -1.45
N SER A 97 -7.62 -18.87 -1.59
CA SER A 97 -6.72 -19.26 -0.51
C SER A 97 -5.74 -18.12 -0.16
N VAL A 98 -5.11 -18.23 1.00
CA VAL A 98 -4.02 -17.31 1.42
C VAL A 98 -2.93 -17.28 0.35
N LEU A 99 -2.49 -18.45 -0.14
CA LEU A 99 -1.46 -18.56 -1.17
C LEU A 99 -1.88 -17.88 -2.48
N GLU A 100 -3.12 -18.11 -2.94
CA GLU A 100 -3.62 -17.49 -4.18
C GLU A 100 -3.71 -15.96 -4.06
N ASN A 101 -4.12 -15.42 -2.91
CA ASN A 101 -4.15 -13.98 -2.66
C ASN A 101 -2.77 -13.35 -2.81
N VAL A 102 -1.74 -13.93 -2.19
CA VAL A 102 -0.35 -13.42 -2.27
C VAL A 102 0.20 -13.60 -3.67
N ARG A 103 -0.07 -14.74 -4.34
CA ARG A 103 0.34 -15.01 -5.71
C ARG A 103 -0.23 -13.99 -6.71
N LEU A 104 -1.49 -13.55 -6.54
CA LEU A 104 -2.09 -12.49 -7.35
C LEU A 104 -1.34 -11.15 -7.21
N ALA A 105 -0.91 -10.81 -5.99
CA ALA A 105 -0.12 -9.61 -5.77
C ALA A 105 1.24 -9.67 -6.50
N LEU A 106 1.90 -10.84 -6.48
CA LEU A 106 3.13 -11.09 -7.24
C LEU A 106 2.92 -10.97 -8.76
N GLN A 107 1.82 -11.51 -9.28
CA GLN A 107 1.47 -11.38 -10.70
C GLN A 107 1.29 -9.92 -11.13
N GLN A 108 0.67 -9.12 -10.29
CA GLN A 108 0.49 -7.69 -10.59
C GLN A 108 1.85 -6.98 -10.72
N ARG A 109 2.82 -7.33 -9.88
CA ARG A 109 4.20 -6.80 -9.94
C ARG A 109 4.91 -7.17 -11.24
N THR A 110 4.76 -8.41 -11.69
CA THR A 110 5.43 -8.92 -12.90
C THR A 110 4.75 -8.49 -14.20
N GLY A 111 3.61 -7.78 -14.13
CA GLY A 111 2.86 -7.34 -15.32
C GLY A 111 2.15 -8.48 -16.07
N THR A 112 2.11 -9.67 -15.49
CA THR A 112 1.51 -10.87 -16.10
C THR A 112 0.02 -11.06 -15.78
N SER A 113 -0.58 -10.12 -15.07
CA SER A 113 -1.99 -10.14 -14.64
C SER A 113 -3.03 -10.23 -15.78
N MET A 114 -2.63 -9.97 -17.02
CA MET A 114 -3.53 -10.04 -18.21
C MET A 114 -3.50 -11.40 -18.91
N HIS A 115 -2.76 -12.39 -18.42
CA HIS A 115 -2.65 -13.70 -19.07
C HIS A 115 -3.69 -14.70 -18.54
N PHE A 116 -4.98 -14.40 -18.68
CA PHE A 116 -6.11 -15.25 -18.27
C PHE A 116 -6.16 -16.64 -18.94
N TRP A 117 -5.39 -16.85 -19.99
CA TRP A 117 -5.38 -18.09 -20.80
C TRP A 117 -4.23 -19.04 -20.47
N LYS A 118 -3.34 -18.70 -19.56
CA LYS A 118 -2.24 -19.57 -19.17
C LYS A 118 -2.66 -20.48 -18.02
N SER A 119 -2.32 -21.77 -18.15
CA SER A 119 -2.57 -22.81 -17.15
C SER A 119 -2.05 -22.40 -15.77
N GLU A 120 -2.73 -22.83 -14.71
CA GLU A 120 -2.30 -22.68 -13.30
C GLU A 120 -0.85 -23.11 -13.05
N ASN A 121 -0.37 -24.09 -13.80
CA ASN A 121 1.02 -24.56 -13.73
C ASN A 121 2.05 -23.46 -14.08
N THR A 122 1.66 -22.46 -14.87
CA THR A 122 2.53 -21.32 -15.21
C THR A 122 2.78 -20.41 -14.01
N LEU A 123 1.97 -20.52 -12.96
CA LEU A 123 2.04 -19.70 -11.75
C LEU A 123 2.75 -20.40 -10.60
N ASN A 124 3.09 -21.70 -10.76
CA ASN A 124 3.78 -22.47 -9.71
C ASN A 124 5.14 -21.89 -9.36
N HIS A 125 5.82 -21.20 -10.29
CA HIS A 125 7.09 -20.52 -10.02
C HIS A 125 6.96 -19.37 -9.01
N LEU A 126 5.74 -18.82 -8.80
CA LEU A 126 5.46 -17.78 -7.81
C LEU A 126 5.12 -18.37 -6.44
N ASN A 127 4.91 -19.68 -6.32
CA ASN A 127 4.48 -20.29 -5.06
C ASN A 127 5.55 -20.17 -3.99
N ASP A 128 6.82 -20.41 -4.32
CA ASP A 128 7.92 -20.34 -3.36
C ASP A 128 8.11 -18.91 -2.85
N GLU A 129 8.04 -17.93 -3.76
CA GLU A 129 8.12 -16.53 -3.38
C GLU A 129 6.89 -16.11 -2.54
N ALA A 130 5.69 -16.55 -2.92
CA ALA A 130 4.47 -16.30 -2.15
C ALA A 130 4.55 -16.89 -0.74
N MET A 131 5.06 -18.13 -0.61
CA MET A 131 5.27 -18.78 0.68
C MET A 131 6.23 -17.99 1.57
N THR A 132 7.30 -17.41 1.00
CA THR A 132 8.22 -16.55 1.76
C THR A 132 7.50 -15.39 2.45
N TYR A 133 6.59 -14.69 1.74
CA TYR A 133 5.81 -13.60 2.35
C TYR A 133 4.78 -14.10 3.36
N ILE A 134 4.19 -15.27 3.12
CA ILE A 134 3.23 -15.91 4.03
C ILE A 134 3.93 -16.29 5.35
N GLU A 135 5.13 -16.84 5.29
CA GLU A 135 5.95 -17.19 6.46
C GLU A 135 6.35 -15.93 7.26
N GLN A 136 6.73 -14.84 6.57
CA GLN A 136 7.07 -13.57 7.22
C GLN A 136 5.95 -13.01 8.10
N VAL A 137 4.71 -13.35 7.81
CA VAL A 137 3.54 -12.89 8.59
C VAL A 137 2.93 -13.99 9.47
N GLY A 138 3.55 -15.19 9.56
CA GLY A 138 3.12 -16.30 10.39
C GLY A 138 1.83 -16.97 9.93
N LEU A 139 1.62 -17.07 8.61
CA LEU A 139 0.45 -17.69 8.00
C LEU A 139 0.76 -19.00 7.25
N GLU A 140 1.93 -19.60 7.41
CA GLU A 140 2.38 -20.79 6.71
C GLU A 140 1.41 -21.98 6.87
N ASN A 141 0.87 -22.16 8.09
CA ASN A 141 -0.09 -23.24 8.38
C ASN A 141 -1.49 -23.00 7.76
N TYR A 142 -1.75 -21.80 7.26
CA TYR A 142 -3.03 -21.36 6.68
C TYR A 142 -2.94 -21.12 5.17
N ALA A 143 -1.83 -21.47 4.54
CA ALA A 143 -1.57 -21.15 3.13
C ALA A 143 -2.67 -21.67 2.19
N LYS A 144 -3.29 -22.80 2.51
CA LYS A 144 -4.38 -23.45 1.74
C LYS A 144 -5.79 -23.03 2.18
N ASP A 145 -5.93 -22.33 3.30
CA ASP A 145 -7.23 -21.90 3.81
C ASP A 145 -7.75 -20.74 2.99
N THR A 146 -9.08 -20.67 2.83
CA THR A 146 -9.70 -19.51 2.18
C THR A 146 -9.61 -18.27 3.06
N ALA A 147 -9.40 -17.11 2.45
CA ALA A 147 -9.26 -15.86 3.21
C ALA A 147 -10.50 -15.52 4.05
N VAL A 148 -11.71 -15.96 3.61
CA VAL A 148 -12.94 -15.73 4.37
C VAL A 148 -12.95 -16.48 5.70
N SER A 149 -12.34 -17.66 5.79
CA SER A 149 -12.31 -18.49 7.01
C SER A 149 -11.36 -17.97 8.08
N LEU A 150 -10.44 -17.07 7.72
CA LEU A 150 -9.46 -16.55 8.65
C LEU A 150 -10.09 -15.62 9.71
N PRO A 151 -9.67 -15.71 10.98
CA PRO A 151 -9.96 -14.69 11.99
C PRO A 151 -9.44 -13.31 11.57
N TYR A 152 -10.05 -12.24 12.12
CA TYR A 152 -9.74 -10.86 11.75
C TYR A 152 -8.24 -10.53 11.78
N GLY A 153 -7.53 -10.91 12.86
CA GLY A 153 -6.08 -10.66 12.97
C GLY A 153 -5.26 -11.34 11.87
N ARG A 154 -5.64 -12.55 11.46
CA ARG A 154 -4.99 -13.27 10.37
C ARG A 154 -5.33 -12.67 8.99
N LYS A 155 -6.54 -12.15 8.80
CA LYS A 155 -6.88 -11.37 7.61
C LYS A 155 -5.97 -10.16 7.47
N ARG A 156 -5.69 -9.46 8.58
CA ARG A 156 -4.76 -8.33 8.57
C ARG A 156 -3.32 -8.75 8.25
N ALA A 157 -2.87 -9.89 8.75
CA ALA A 157 -1.58 -10.46 8.36
C ALA A 157 -1.53 -10.80 6.85
N LEU A 158 -2.60 -11.37 6.30
CA LEU A 158 -2.70 -11.64 4.86
C LEU A 158 -2.64 -10.35 4.02
N GLU A 159 -3.29 -9.27 4.45
CA GLU A 159 -3.19 -7.97 3.79
C GLU A 159 -1.74 -7.44 3.75
N ILE A 160 -1.01 -7.64 4.84
CA ILE A 160 0.42 -7.27 4.89
C ILE A 160 1.22 -8.14 3.92
N ALA A 161 1.00 -9.45 3.89
CA ALA A 161 1.69 -10.37 2.96
C ALA A 161 1.41 -10.01 1.50
N THR A 162 0.16 -9.74 1.13
CA THR A 162 -0.20 -9.31 -0.23
C THR A 162 0.45 -7.97 -0.59
N THR A 163 0.51 -7.03 0.36
CA THR A 163 1.15 -5.74 0.14
C THR A 163 2.66 -5.88 -0.03
N LEU A 164 3.31 -6.73 0.77
CA LEU A 164 4.75 -7.06 0.64
C LEU A 164 5.05 -7.72 -0.71
N GLY A 165 4.17 -8.61 -1.18
CA GLY A 165 4.28 -9.25 -2.51
C GLY A 165 4.32 -8.25 -3.67
N MET A 166 3.71 -7.07 -3.52
CA MET A 166 3.83 -5.98 -4.50
C MET A 166 5.19 -5.26 -4.46
N SER A 167 6.06 -5.60 -3.49
CA SER A 167 7.39 -5.00 -3.28
C SER A 167 7.36 -3.47 -3.29
N PRO A 168 6.57 -2.82 -2.44
CA PRO A 168 6.48 -1.37 -2.43
C PRO A 168 7.76 -0.73 -1.88
N ASP A 169 8.15 0.41 -2.44
CA ASP A 169 9.23 1.24 -1.88
C ASP A 169 8.77 2.02 -0.64
N LEU A 170 7.48 2.31 -0.55
CA LEU A 170 6.83 2.97 0.59
C LEU A 170 5.47 2.35 0.85
N MET A 171 5.29 1.85 2.06
CA MET A 171 4.02 1.31 2.55
C MET A 171 3.39 2.30 3.53
N LEU A 172 2.13 2.64 3.30
CA LEU A 172 1.32 3.47 4.17
C LEU A 172 0.31 2.59 4.92
N LEU A 173 0.45 2.49 6.23
CA LEU A 173 -0.42 1.71 7.12
C LEU A 173 -1.36 2.66 7.85
N ASP A 174 -2.69 2.55 7.63
CA ASP A 174 -3.72 3.40 8.26
C ASP A 174 -4.64 2.56 9.16
#